data_e0c35a0fa31ef8ee27b20215b6004579
#
_entry.id   e0c35a0fa31ef8ee27b20215b6004579
#
_cell.length_a   1.000
_cell.length_b   1.000
_cell.length_c   1.000
_cell.angle_alpha   90.00
_cell.angle_beta   90.00
_cell.angle_gamma   90.00
#
_symmetry.space_group_name_H-M   'P 1'
#
loop_
_entity.id
_entity.type
_entity.pdbx_description
1 polymer ?
#
loop_
_entity_poly.entity_id
_entity_poly.type
_entity_poly.pdbx_seq_one_letter_code
_entity_poly.pdbx_strand_id
1 'polypeptide(L)'
;MIRNAMFYLNQNKPSVFDTVRVCAELCRERGIEPIFFEANREELIEKLGDEAETARYLPEPEAGTVDMLFVFGGDGTVLRALDMYVDRDIPILGINLGRLGFLLETQTQELPEALDMIVRGEYAVEPVGLASTTPSAM
;
A
#
# COMPACT_ATOMS: atom_id res chain seq x y z
N MET A 1 -12.40 9.74 4.45
CA MET A 1 -12.30 9.22 3.07
C MET A 1 -10.85 9.13 2.62
N ILE A 2 -10.48 8.05 2.01
CA ILE A 2 -9.11 7.85 1.52
C ILE A 2 -8.96 8.55 0.18
N ARG A 3 -8.04 9.50 0.10
CA ARG A 3 -7.73 10.26 -1.12
C ARG A 3 -6.36 9.97 -1.67
N ASN A 4 -5.48 9.42 -0.85
CA ASN A 4 -4.16 9.04 -1.28
C ASN A 4 -3.67 7.84 -0.49
N ALA A 5 -2.63 7.20 -1.01
CA ALA A 5 -1.99 6.07 -0.35
C ALA A 5 -0.50 6.10 -0.65
N MET A 6 0.31 5.89 0.37
CA MET A 6 1.75 5.82 0.20
C MET A 6 2.17 4.36 0.08
N PHE A 7 3.08 4.08 -0.84
CA PHE A 7 3.48 2.71 -1.20
C PHE A 7 4.83 2.38 -0.59
N TYR A 8 4.83 1.41 0.32
CA TYR A 8 6.05 0.88 0.96
C TYR A 8 6.42 -0.43 0.30
N LEU A 9 7.59 -0.51 -0.31
CA LEU A 9 7.97 -1.62 -1.18
C LEU A 9 9.04 -2.51 -0.56
N ASN A 10 8.87 -3.83 -0.69
CA ASN A 10 9.96 -4.75 -0.43
C ASN A 10 10.80 -4.85 -1.70
N GLN A 11 11.89 -4.10 -1.75
CA GLN A 11 12.76 -4.00 -2.92
C GLN A 11 13.48 -5.30 -3.26
N ASN A 12 13.50 -6.26 -2.34
CA ASN A 12 14.20 -7.52 -2.58
C ASN A 12 13.38 -8.51 -3.41
N LYS A 13 12.14 -8.14 -3.76
CA LYS A 13 11.27 -8.98 -4.59
C LYS A 13 11.03 -8.29 -5.92
N PRO A 14 11.61 -8.79 -7.03
CA PRO A 14 11.44 -8.15 -8.35
C PRO A 14 9.99 -8.02 -8.79
N SER A 15 9.13 -8.94 -8.39
CA SER A 15 7.71 -8.91 -8.76
C SER A 15 6.96 -7.74 -8.14
N VAL A 16 7.55 -7.04 -7.17
CA VAL A 16 6.89 -5.92 -6.50
C VAL A 16 6.51 -4.81 -7.50
N PHE A 17 7.36 -4.57 -8.50
CA PHE A 17 7.13 -3.47 -9.42
C PHE A 17 5.93 -3.68 -10.33
N ASP A 18 5.68 -4.91 -10.75
CA ASP A 18 4.49 -5.21 -11.54
C ASP A 18 3.22 -4.98 -10.71
N THR A 19 3.23 -5.42 -9.47
CA THR A 19 2.09 -5.24 -8.57
C THR A 19 1.87 -3.75 -8.26
N VAL A 20 2.95 -3.02 -8.04
CA VAL A 20 2.87 -1.58 -7.79
C VAL A 20 2.26 -0.86 -8.97
N ARG A 21 2.67 -1.21 -10.20
CA ARG A 21 2.11 -0.60 -11.41
C ARG A 21 0.61 -0.81 -11.49
N VAL A 22 0.17 -2.05 -11.31
CA VAL A 22 -1.25 -2.39 -11.35
C VAL A 22 -2.01 -1.66 -10.25
N CYS A 23 -1.48 -1.68 -9.04
CA CYS A 23 -2.13 -1.03 -7.91
C CYS A 23 -2.23 0.48 -8.12
N ALA A 24 -1.18 1.11 -8.63
CA ALA A 24 -1.20 2.55 -8.89
C ALA A 24 -2.26 2.92 -9.92
N GLU A 25 -2.39 2.14 -10.99
CA GLU A 25 -3.43 2.37 -11.99
C GLU A 25 -4.83 2.22 -11.39
N LEU A 26 -5.04 1.17 -10.62
CA LEU A 26 -6.32 0.93 -9.96
C LEU A 26 -6.66 2.06 -8.98
N CYS A 27 -5.67 2.57 -8.28
CA CYS A 27 -5.86 3.70 -7.37
C CYS A 27 -6.30 4.95 -8.13
N ARG A 28 -5.62 5.27 -9.22
CA ARG A 28 -5.94 6.46 -10.01
C ARG A 28 -7.36 6.39 -10.58
N GLU A 29 -7.77 5.21 -11.02
CA GLU A 29 -9.12 5.01 -11.53
C GLU A 29 -10.19 5.28 -10.47
N ARG A 30 -9.83 5.17 -9.21
CA ARG A 30 -10.74 5.33 -8.08
C ARG A 30 -10.56 6.62 -7.32
N GLY A 31 -9.76 7.52 -7.86
CA GLY A 31 -9.52 8.81 -7.21
C GLY A 31 -8.56 8.76 -6.04
N ILE A 32 -7.77 7.71 -5.93
CA ILE A 32 -6.74 7.58 -4.90
C ILE A 32 -5.40 7.94 -5.53
N GLU A 33 -4.74 8.96 -5.02
CA GLU A 33 -3.43 9.37 -5.53
C GLU A 33 -2.33 8.48 -4.95
N PRO A 34 -1.54 7.78 -5.78
CA PRO A 34 -0.39 7.05 -5.27
C PRO A 34 0.72 8.02 -4.88
N ILE A 35 1.36 7.74 -3.73
CA ILE A 35 2.52 8.49 -3.26
C ILE A 35 3.62 7.48 -3.04
N PHE A 36 4.83 7.80 -3.48
CA PHE A 36 5.97 6.88 -3.32
C PHE A 36 7.00 7.45 -2.37
N PHE A 37 7.81 6.56 -1.80
CA PHE A 37 8.94 6.97 -0.98
C PHE A 37 10.03 7.56 -1.87
N GLU A 38 10.56 8.69 -1.45
CA GLU A 38 11.65 9.35 -2.17
C GLU A 38 12.85 8.44 -2.36
N ALA A 39 13.12 7.58 -1.38
CA ALA A 39 14.22 6.62 -1.46
C ALA A 39 14.06 5.60 -2.59
N ASN A 40 12.84 5.40 -3.07
CA ASN A 40 12.56 4.45 -4.17
C ASN A 40 12.51 5.12 -5.54
N ARG A 41 12.66 6.43 -5.60
CA ARG A 41 12.40 7.17 -6.83
C ARG A 41 13.19 6.68 -8.03
N GLU A 42 14.49 6.53 -7.86
CA GLU A 42 15.36 6.15 -8.95
C GLU A 42 14.97 4.79 -9.52
N GLU A 43 14.75 3.82 -8.65
CA GLU A 43 14.38 2.48 -9.08
C GLU A 43 12.97 2.44 -9.68
N LEU A 44 12.04 3.21 -9.12
CA LEU A 44 10.69 3.28 -9.66
C LEU A 44 10.67 3.87 -11.06
N ILE A 45 11.46 4.91 -11.31
CA ILE A 45 11.55 5.50 -12.64
C ILE A 45 12.14 4.49 -13.62
N GLU A 46 13.16 3.75 -13.20
CA GLU A 46 13.75 2.72 -14.04
C GLU A 46 12.75 1.63 -14.41
N LYS A 47 11.91 1.22 -13.46
CA LYS A 47 10.99 0.10 -13.65
C LYS A 47 9.64 0.50 -14.25
N LEU A 48 9.14 1.68 -13.90
CA LEU A 48 7.81 2.11 -14.30
C LEU A 48 7.80 3.23 -15.33
N GLY A 49 8.92 3.92 -15.51
CA GLY A 49 9.02 4.97 -16.51
C GLY A 49 8.31 6.26 -16.16
N ASP A 50 7.62 6.84 -17.14
CA ASP A 50 7.01 8.17 -17.01
C ASP A 50 6.03 8.28 -15.85
N GLU A 51 5.29 7.23 -15.55
CA GLU A 51 4.33 7.23 -14.45
C GLU A 51 5.00 7.53 -13.13
N ALA A 52 6.19 6.95 -12.91
CA ALA A 52 6.95 7.18 -11.69
C ALA A 52 7.64 8.55 -11.72
N GLU A 53 8.02 9.02 -12.90
CA GLU A 53 8.70 10.30 -13.02
C GLU A 53 7.80 11.47 -12.62
N THR A 54 6.52 11.39 -12.94
CA THR A 54 5.56 12.44 -12.64
C THR A 54 4.77 12.21 -11.35
N ALA A 55 5.06 11.14 -10.63
CA ALA A 55 4.35 10.80 -9.41
C ALA A 55 4.75 11.70 -8.24
N ARG A 56 3.95 11.63 -7.18
CA ARG A 56 4.26 12.34 -5.95
C ARG A 56 5.18 11.51 -5.07
N TYR A 57 6.17 12.17 -4.47
CA TYR A 57 7.12 11.53 -3.58
C TYR A 57 7.19 12.23 -2.24
N LEU A 58 7.34 11.46 -1.17
CA LEU A 58 7.57 11.97 0.18
C LEU A 58 8.72 11.18 0.81
N PRO A 59 9.50 11.80 1.69
CA PRO A 59 10.56 11.05 2.39
C PRO A 59 10.00 10.06 3.41
N GLU A 60 8.88 10.40 4.05
CA GLU A 60 8.26 9.61 5.12
C GLU A 60 6.75 9.77 5.07
N PRO A 61 6.00 8.77 5.54
CA PRO A 61 4.56 8.96 5.67
C PRO A 61 4.25 9.90 6.82
N GLU A 62 3.34 10.85 6.57
CA GLU A 62 2.99 11.86 7.57
C GLU A 62 1.49 11.84 7.80
N ALA A 63 1.08 11.85 9.07
CA ALA A 63 -0.33 11.95 9.44
C ALA A 63 -0.88 13.29 8.90
N GLY A 64 -2.09 13.26 8.37
CA GLY A 64 -2.69 14.45 7.77
C GLY A 64 -2.33 14.65 6.30
N THR A 65 -1.26 14.05 5.84
CA THR A 65 -0.85 14.10 4.42
C THR A 65 -1.12 12.78 3.74
N VAL A 66 -0.80 11.66 4.43
CA VAL A 66 -0.99 10.31 3.90
C VAL A 66 -2.19 9.66 4.60
N ASP A 67 -3.14 9.20 3.82
CA ASP A 67 -4.37 8.62 4.37
C ASP A 67 -4.21 7.14 4.73
N MET A 68 -3.39 6.41 3.99
CA MET A 68 -3.16 4.99 4.23
C MET A 68 -1.79 4.60 3.68
N LEU A 69 -1.15 3.64 4.32
CA LEU A 69 0.12 3.09 3.86
C LEU A 69 -0.13 1.71 3.27
N PHE A 70 0.18 1.53 2.01
CA PHE A 70 0.10 0.23 1.33
C PHE A 70 1.47 -0.41 1.39
N VAL A 71 1.55 -1.59 1.99
CA VAL A 71 2.82 -2.31 2.15
C VAL A 71 2.84 -3.51 1.21
N PHE A 72 3.81 -3.54 0.30
CA PHE A 72 3.93 -4.58 -0.72
C PHE A 72 5.06 -5.53 -0.33
N GLY A 73 4.71 -6.76 0.03
CA GLY A 73 5.71 -7.74 0.44
C GLY A 73 5.07 -8.94 1.11
N GLY A 74 5.78 -9.53 2.04
CA GLY A 74 5.31 -10.62 2.87
C GLY A 74 5.08 -10.16 4.30
N ASP A 75 4.83 -11.12 5.19
CA ASP A 75 4.55 -10.82 6.60
C ASP A 75 5.68 -10.04 7.27
N GLY A 76 6.93 -10.39 6.96
CA GLY A 76 8.08 -9.69 7.53
C GLY A 76 8.13 -8.22 7.14
N THR A 77 7.74 -7.92 5.90
CA THR A 77 7.69 -6.54 5.42
C THR A 77 6.61 -5.75 6.15
N VAL A 78 5.44 -6.36 6.33
CA VAL A 78 4.34 -5.72 7.04
C VAL A 78 4.72 -5.47 8.51
N LEU A 79 5.31 -6.47 9.16
CA LEU A 79 5.75 -6.31 10.55
C LEU A 79 6.76 -5.18 10.71
N ARG A 80 7.70 -5.08 9.76
CA ARG A 80 8.68 -4.00 9.79
C ARG A 80 8.01 -2.64 9.62
N ALA A 81 7.06 -2.53 8.69
CA ALA A 81 6.34 -1.28 8.48
C ALA A 81 5.51 -0.90 9.71
N LEU A 82 4.86 -1.87 10.32
CA LEU A 82 4.10 -1.63 11.56
C LEU A 82 5.01 -1.09 12.66
N ASP A 83 6.18 -1.71 12.83
CA ASP A 83 7.14 -1.29 13.84
C ASP A 83 7.67 0.13 13.57
N MET A 84 7.95 0.44 12.32
CA MET A 84 8.52 1.74 11.95
C MET A 84 7.50 2.88 12.03
N TYR A 85 6.24 2.61 11.74
CA TYR A 85 5.24 3.66 11.54
C TYR A 85 4.06 3.58 12.51
N VAL A 86 4.14 2.77 13.54
CA VAL A 86 3.05 2.61 14.51
C VAL A 86 2.64 3.94 15.15
N ASP A 87 3.59 4.84 15.35
CA ASP A 87 3.34 6.12 16.01
C ASP A 87 2.82 7.20 15.06
N ARG A 88 2.72 6.90 13.78
CA ARG A 88 2.28 7.89 12.78
C ARG A 88 0.76 7.97 12.65
N ASP A 89 0.04 7.04 13.26
CA ASP A 89 -1.42 7.02 13.23
C ASP A 89 -1.97 6.95 11.81
N ILE A 90 -1.34 6.13 10.98
CA ILE A 90 -1.73 5.89 9.59
C ILE A 90 -2.07 4.42 9.43
N PRO A 91 -3.28 4.08 8.94
CA PRO A 91 -3.63 2.67 8.75
C PRO A 91 -2.70 2.01 7.72
N ILE A 92 -2.38 0.76 7.94
CA ILE A 92 -1.48 -0.01 7.06
C ILE A 92 -2.24 -1.16 6.45
N LEU A 93 -2.24 -1.23 5.12
CA LEU A 93 -2.81 -2.36 4.37
C LEU A 93 -1.67 -3.16 3.77
N GLY A 94 -1.60 -4.44 4.13
CA GLY A 94 -0.62 -5.35 3.57
C GLY A 94 -1.09 -5.94 2.25
N ILE A 95 -0.24 -5.91 1.24
CA ILE A 95 -0.51 -6.49 -0.07
C ILE A 95 0.48 -7.62 -0.29
N ASN A 96 -0.04 -8.82 -0.34
CA ASN A 96 0.77 -10.03 -0.37
C ASN A 96 1.31 -10.30 -1.77
N LEU A 97 2.63 -10.35 -1.89
CA LEU A 97 3.31 -10.70 -3.13
C LEU A 97 3.68 -12.17 -3.16
N GLY A 98 3.61 -12.84 -2.00
CA GLY A 98 3.97 -14.23 -1.88
C GLY A 98 2.74 -15.11 -1.71
N ARG A 99 3.01 -16.40 -1.51
CA ARG A 99 1.96 -17.39 -1.37
C ARG A 99 1.55 -17.62 0.08
N LEU A 100 2.41 -17.27 1.01
CA LEU A 100 2.19 -17.47 2.43
C LEU A 100 2.26 -16.14 3.14
N GLY A 101 1.24 -15.85 3.89
CA GLY A 101 1.21 -14.65 4.71
C GLY A 101 0.07 -14.77 5.67
N PHE A 102 0.37 -14.70 6.94
CA PHE A 102 -0.64 -14.84 7.98
C PHE A 102 -1.24 -13.49 8.38
N LEU A 103 -0.53 -12.42 8.11
CA LEU A 103 -0.96 -11.08 8.50
C LEU A 103 -1.56 -10.29 7.34
N LEU A 104 -1.35 -10.75 6.11
CA LEU A 104 -1.79 -10.00 4.94
C LEU A 104 -3.20 -10.41 4.55
N GLU A 105 -4.07 -9.42 4.44
CA GLU A 105 -5.47 -9.62 4.12
C GLU A 105 -5.73 -9.62 2.64
N THR A 106 -4.89 -8.90 1.88
CA THR A 106 -5.15 -8.64 0.47
C THR A 106 -4.07 -9.24 -0.40
N GLN A 107 -4.48 -10.07 -1.35
CA GLN A 107 -3.59 -10.61 -2.37
C GLN A 107 -3.75 -9.80 -3.65
N THR A 108 -2.77 -9.92 -4.54
CA THR A 108 -2.74 -9.12 -5.76
C THR A 108 -4.02 -9.22 -6.58
N GLN A 109 -4.57 -10.41 -6.74
CA GLN A 109 -5.77 -10.60 -7.54
C GLN A 109 -7.02 -10.02 -6.88
N GLU A 110 -6.96 -9.71 -5.59
CA GLU A 110 -8.07 -9.14 -4.85
C GLU A 110 -8.02 -7.61 -4.79
N LEU A 111 -6.99 -7.01 -5.37
CA LEU A 111 -6.79 -5.56 -5.29
C LEU A 111 -7.97 -4.73 -5.79
N PRO A 112 -8.56 -5.01 -6.96
CA PRO A 112 -9.67 -4.16 -7.41
C PRO A 112 -10.81 -4.09 -6.40
N GLU A 113 -11.21 -5.24 -5.86
CA GLU A 113 -12.29 -5.29 -4.88
C GLU A 113 -11.89 -4.62 -3.58
N ALA A 114 -10.66 -4.86 -3.12
CA ALA A 114 -10.18 -4.25 -1.89
C ALA A 114 -10.16 -2.72 -1.99
N LEU A 115 -9.71 -2.20 -3.11
CA LEU A 115 -9.68 -0.75 -3.32
C LEU A 115 -11.10 -0.17 -3.40
N ASP A 116 -12.04 -0.88 -3.99
CA ASP A 116 -13.43 -0.44 -4.00
C ASP A 116 -13.97 -0.34 -2.58
N MET A 117 -13.65 -1.32 -1.73
CA MET A 117 -14.07 -1.29 -0.33
C MET A 117 -13.44 -0.13 0.42
N ILE A 118 -12.17 0.13 0.17
CA ILE A 118 -11.46 1.24 0.80
C ILE A 118 -12.10 2.58 0.42
N VAL A 119 -12.42 2.76 -0.85
CA VAL A 119 -13.06 4.00 -1.32
C VAL A 119 -14.42 4.19 -0.66
N ARG A 120 -15.16 3.12 -0.43
CA ARG A 120 -16.46 3.19 0.21
C ARG A 120 -16.38 3.29 1.74
N GLY A 121 -15.17 3.25 2.30
CA GLY A 121 -14.99 3.26 3.75
C GLY A 121 -15.31 1.94 4.41
N GLU A 122 -15.42 0.86 3.62
CA GLU A 122 -15.75 -0.48 4.11
C GLU A 122 -14.48 -1.25 4.48
N TYR A 123 -13.78 -0.76 5.48
CA TYR A 123 -12.60 -1.41 6.01
C TYR A 123 -12.51 -1.19 7.51
N ALA A 124 -11.83 -2.09 8.19
CA ALA A 124 -11.61 -1.99 9.62
C ALA A 124 -10.10 -1.81 9.89
N VAL A 125 -9.78 -1.12 10.97
CA VAL A 125 -8.39 -0.94 11.40
C VAL A 125 -8.26 -1.54 12.80
N GLU A 126 -7.34 -2.50 12.94
CA GLU A 126 -7.06 -3.11 14.23
C GLU A 126 -6.26 -2.15 15.12
N PRO A 127 -6.25 -2.38 16.45
CA PRO A 127 -5.50 -1.49 17.36
C PRO A 127 -4.03 -1.34 17.00
N VAL A 128 -3.42 -2.34 16.35
CA VAL A 128 -2.03 -2.26 15.92
C VAL A 128 -1.83 -1.40 14.68
N GLY A 129 -2.92 -0.95 14.03
CA GLY A 129 -2.82 -0.11 12.84
C GLY A 129 -3.02 -0.85 11.53
N LEU A 130 -3.16 -2.17 11.56
CA LEU A 130 -3.34 -2.96 10.33
C LEU A 130 -4.78 -2.88 9.84
N ALA A 131 -4.95 -2.47 8.59
CA ALA A 131 -6.26 -2.38 7.96
C ALA A 131 -6.64 -3.69 7.29
N SER A 132 -7.92 -3.99 7.28
CA SER A 132 -8.46 -5.19 6.64
C SER A 132 -9.69 -4.83 5.83
N THR A 133 -9.76 -5.34 4.61
CA THR A 133 -10.92 -5.20 3.75
C THR A 133 -11.76 -6.47 3.71
N THR A 134 -11.30 -7.53 4.35
CA THR A 134 -12.05 -8.77 4.40
C THR A 134 -13.27 -8.58 5.29
N PRO A 135 -14.48 -8.87 4.81
CA PRO A 135 -15.66 -8.80 5.67
C PRO A 135 -15.45 -9.70 6.87
N SER A 136 -15.84 -9.20 8.05
CA SER A 136 -15.77 -10.03 9.26
C SER A 136 -16.51 -11.32 9.01
N ALA A 137 -15.81 -12.43 9.25
CA ALA A 137 -16.50 -13.71 9.22
C ALA A 137 -17.52 -13.71 10.34
N MET A 138 -18.71 -13.88 9.99
CA MET A 138 -19.76 -13.92 10.99
C MET A 138 -19.98 -15.29 11.53
#